data_28ac90069b0ef8c202a438536f281a1d
#
_entry.id   28ac90069b0ef8c202a438536f281a1d
#
_cell.length_a   1.000
_cell.length_b   1.000
_cell.length_c   1.000
_cell.angle_alpha   90.00
_cell.angle_beta   90.00
_cell.angle_gamma   90.00
#
_symmetry.space_group_name_H-M   'P 1'
#
loop_
_entity.id
_entity.type
_entity.pdbx_description
1 polymer ?
#
loop_
_entity_poly.entity_id
_entity_poly.type
_entity_poly.pdbx_seq_one_letter_code
_entity_poly.pdbx_strand_id
1 'polypeptide(L)'
;MEARFSFLSFFALLIVAGIIAPIAIVLHEYGHFLAFQSFGYSPVLHFDGCSVSGSHQIPSDSQAIVIAGAGIGITVALSLLSLVVFYFVRHPVVFASGTVFAGRNIALLPLILFFGVDGGGDDRHLSAILGLPEWSLYILVLVVNLVTVSLLVKFAGKTQKEMLLSTIIGGIVGVALWWFWLGPSILP
;
A
#
# COMPACT_ATOMS: atom_id res chain seq x y z
N MET A 1 -20.99 13.73 25.56
CA MET A 1 -20.17 14.86 25.04
C MET A 1 -19.55 14.38 23.73
N GLU A 2 -20.03 14.85 22.59
CA GLU A 2 -19.46 14.45 21.28
C GLU A 2 -18.18 15.24 21.07
N ALA A 3 -17.04 14.56 21.10
CA ALA A 3 -15.78 15.19 20.75
C ALA A 3 -15.83 15.59 19.27
N ARG A 4 -15.86 16.88 18.99
CA ARG A 4 -15.66 17.40 17.63
C ARG A 4 -14.23 17.10 17.20
N PHE A 5 -14.08 16.58 15.99
CA PHE A 5 -12.76 16.41 15.37
C PHE A 5 -12.13 17.80 15.23
N SER A 6 -11.06 18.07 16.00
CA SER A 6 -10.47 19.39 16.08
C SER A 6 -9.55 19.66 14.88
N PHE A 7 -9.32 20.95 14.59
CA PHE A 7 -8.33 21.38 13.60
C PHE A 7 -6.95 20.76 13.85
N LEU A 8 -6.53 20.71 15.12
CA LEU A 8 -5.27 20.07 15.52
C LEU A 8 -5.26 18.58 15.21
N SER A 9 -6.38 17.87 15.45
CA SER A 9 -6.52 16.45 15.11
C SER A 9 -6.43 16.21 13.60
N PHE A 10 -6.96 17.12 12.78
CA PHE A 10 -6.87 17.06 11.33
C PHE A 10 -5.41 17.11 10.87
N PHE A 11 -4.64 18.09 11.34
CA PHE A 11 -3.23 18.23 10.97
C PHE A 11 -2.36 17.10 11.52
N ALA A 12 -2.61 16.68 12.76
CA ALA A 12 -1.89 15.54 13.33
C ALA A 12 -2.10 14.28 12.48
N LEU A 13 -3.34 14.00 12.06
CA LEU A 13 -3.65 12.84 11.24
C LEU A 13 -3.07 12.95 9.82
N LEU A 14 -3.05 14.15 9.24
CA LEU A 14 -2.40 14.44 7.96
C LEU A 14 -0.90 14.11 8.01
N ILE A 15 -0.20 14.58 9.05
CA ILE A 15 1.23 14.29 9.25
C ILE A 15 1.46 12.79 9.43
N VAL A 16 0.64 12.14 10.25
CA VAL A 16 0.73 10.69 10.49
C VAL A 16 0.54 9.91 9.18
N ALA A 17 -0.47 10.24 8.40
CA ALA A 17 -0.70 9.59 7.11
C ALA A 17 0.45 9.84 6.12
N GLY A 18 1.02 11.06 6.13
CA GLY A 18 2.19 11.43 5.33
C GLY A 18 3.44 10.62 5.68
N ILE A 19 3.60 10.22 6.94
CA ILE A 19 4.69 9.36 7.40
C ILE A 19 4.41 7.88 7.06
N ILE A 20 3.17 7.43 7.24
CA ILE A 20 2.79 6.03 6.99
C ILE A 20 2.87 5.69 5.50
N ALA A 21 2.62 6.64 4.60
CA ALA A 21 2.59 6.38 3.16
C ALA A 21 3.95 5.89 2.61
N PRO A 22 5.10 6.53 2.83
CA PRO A 22 6.39 5.98 2.45
C PRO A 22 6.71 4.66 3.16
N ILE A 23 6.34 4.51 4.43
CA ILE A 23 6.52 3.23 5.15
C ILE A 23 5.74 2.11 4.46
N ALA A 24 4.53 2.37 3.97
CA ALA A 24 3.73 1.39 3.26
C ALA A 24 4.38 0.96 1.94
N ILE A 25 5.03 1.89 1.21
CA ILE A 25 5.80 1.58 0.00
C ILE A 25 6.98 0.66 0.36
N VAL A 26 7.80 1.07 1.32
CA VAL A 26 8.97 0.29 1.75
C VAL A 26 8.57 -1.10 2.25
N LEU A 27 7.51 -1.23 3.03
CA LEU A 27 7.04 -2.53 3.51
C LEU A 27 6.56 -3.44 2.39
N HIS A 28 5.93 -2.88 1.36
CA HIS A 28 5.56 -3.64 0.17
C HIS A 28 6.81 -4.19 -0.55
N GLU A 29 7.78 -3.34 -0.82
CA GLU A 29 9.04 -3.73 -1.48
C GLU A 29 9.87 -4.69 -0.60
N TYR A 30 9.79 -4.52 0.71
CA TYR A 30 10.42 -5.43 1.66
C TYR A 30 9.79 -6.83 1.63
N GLY A 31 8.51 -6.94 1.27
CA GLY A 31 7.87 -8.22 1.01
C GLY A 31 8.57 -8.98 -0.12
N HIS A 32 8.79 -8.32 -1.25
CA HIS A 32 9.55 -8.88 -2.37
C HIS A 32 10.97 -9.24 -1.97
N PHE A 33 11.65 -8.34 -1.23
CA PHE A 33 12.99 -8.57 -0.72
C PHE A 33 13.10 -9.87 0.09
N LEU A 34 12.20 -10.08 1.06
CA LEU A 34 12.19 -11.30 1.87
C LEU A 34 11.91 -12.55 1.04
N ALA A 35 11.00 -12.44 0.07
CA ALA A 35 10.69 -13.57 -0.81
C ALA A 35 11.91 -13.93 -1.70
N PHE A 36 12.57 -12.96 -2.31
CA PHE A 36 13.81 -13.21 -3.06
C PHE A 36 14.87 -13.85 -2.17
N GLN A 37 15.09 -13.30 -0.97
CA GLN A 37 16.08 -13.82 -0.03
C GLN A 37 15.79 -15.27 0.38
N SER A 38 14.50 -15.64 0.56
CA SER A 38 14.10 -17.00 0.92
C SER A 38 14.46 -18.05 -0.14
N PHE A 39 14.60 -17.63 -1.39
CA PHE A 39 15.03 -18.48 -2.51
C PHE A 39 16.54 -18.40 -2.79
N GLY A 40 17.32 -17.75 -1.94
CA GLY A 40 18.78 -17.66 -2.06
C GLY A 40 19.27 -16.60 -3.04
N TYR A 41 18.41 -15.72 -3.52
CA TYR A 41 18.83 -14.56 -4.32
C TYR A 41 19.48 -13.51 -3.41
N SER A 42 20.23 -12.58 -4.01
CA SER A 42 20.84 -11.41 -3.35
C SER A 42 20.04 -10.15 -3.73
N PRO A 43 18.90 -9.88 -3.07
CA PRO A 43 18.06 -8.75 -3.41
C PRO A 43 18.68 -7.42 -2.95
N VAL A 44 18.36 -6.36 -3.70
CA VAL A 44 18.66 -4.97 -3.35
C VAL A 44 17.34 -4.22 -3.29
N LEU A 45 17.12 -3.55 -2.17
CA LEU A 45 15.94 -2.71 -1.95
C LEU A 45 16.23 -1.30 -2.46
N HIS A 46 15.37 -0.81 -3.35
CA HIS A 46 15.35 0.56 -3.86
C HIS A 46 14.16 1.33 -3.28
N PHE A 47 14.15 2.63 -3.46
CA PHE A 47 13.05 3.46 -2.97
C PHE A 47 11.71 3.19 -3.67
N ASP A 48 11.76 2.61 -4.87
CA ASP A 48 10.61 2.37 -5.76
C ASP A 48 10.48 0.90 -6.20
N GLY A 49 11.31 0.02 -5.66
CA GLY A 49 11.29 -1.37 -6.08
C GLY A 49 12.28 -2.27 -5.34
N CYS A 50 12.28 -3.52 -5.74
CA CYS A 50 13.25 -4.51 -5.31
C CYS A 50 13.85 -5.20 -6.54
N SER A 51 15.17 -5.22 -6.65
CA SER A 51 15.90 -5.89 -7.72
C SER A 51 16.83 -6.97 -7.19
N VAL A 52 17.36 -7.81 -8.09
CA VAL A 52 18.36 -8.83 -7.74
C VAL A 52 19.65 -8.48 -8.42
N SER A 53 20.74 -8.28 -7.64
CA SER A 53 22.05 -8.00 -8.19
C SER A 53 22.77 -9.28 -8.62
N GLY A 54 23.36 -9.25 -9.81
CA GLY A 54 24.38 -10.22 -10.25
C GLY A 54 23.90 -11.60 -10.65
N SER A 55 22.62 -11.93 -10.64
CA SER A 55 22.13 -13.23 -11.09
C SER A 55 21.49 -13.14 -12.47
N HIS A 56 22.00 -13.95 -13.41
CA HIS A 56 21.31 -14.23 -14.67
C HIS A 56 20.18 -15.28 -14.50
N GLN A 57 19.86 -15.66 -13.26
CA GLN A 57 18.83 -16.66 -12.99
C GLN A 57 17.46 -15.96 -12.95
N ILE A 58 16.65 -16.27 -13.94
CA ILE A 58 15.24 -15.89 -13.95
C ILE A 58 14.53 -16.81 -12.94
N PRO A 59 13.74 -16.24 -11.99
CA PRO A 59 12.93 -17.05 -11.09
C PRO A 59 12.03 -18.02 -11.87
N SER A 60 11.86 -19.25 -11.36
CA SER A 60 10.83 -20.15 -11.90
C SER A 60 9.43 -19.56 -11.65
N ASP A 61 8.41 -20.01 -12.39
CA ASP A 61 7.04 -19.52 -12.23
C ASP A 61 6.55 -19.64 -10.77
N SER A 62 6.88 -20.73 -10.09
CA SER A 62 6.52 -20.92 -8.68
C SER A 62 7.22 -19.92 -7.75
N GLN A 63 8.47 -19.59 -7.99
CA GLN A 63 9.18 -18.56 -7.24
C GLN A 63 8.63 -17.17 -7.56
N ALA A 64 8.36 -16.89 -8.84
CA ALA A 64 7.80 -15.63 -9.29
C ALA A 64 6.41 -15.35 -8.66
N ILE A 65 5.57 -16.38 -8.52
CA ILE A 65 4.28 -16.29 -7.81
C ILE A 65 4.49 -15.83 -6.36
N VAL A 66 5.41 -16.46 -5.62
CA VAL A 66 5.68 -16.10 -4.23
C VAL A 66 6.27 -14.69 -4.13
N ILE A 67 7.22 -14.36 -5.01
CA ILE A 67 7.87 -13.06 -5.02
C ILE A 67 6.85 -11.95 -5.30
N ALA A 68 6.12 -12.03 -6.41
CA ALA A 68 5.12 -11.02 -6.77
C ALA A 68 3.98 -10.94 -5.73
N GLY A 69 3.54 -12.09 -5.20
CA GLY A 69 2.50 -12.16 -4.17
C GLY A 69 2.92 -11.61 -2.80
N ALA A 70 4.20 -11.59 -2.48
CA ALA A 70 4.68 -11.19 -1.15
C ALA A 70 4.45 -9.70 -0.85
N GLY A 71 4.74 -8.79 -1.77
CA GLY A 71 4.48 -7.37 -1.61
C GLY A 71 2.98 -7.07 -1.47
N ILE A 72 2.18 -7.64 -2.37
CA ILE A 72 0.71 -7.53 -2.34
C ILE A 72 0.18 -8.08 -1.00
N GLY A 73 0.64 -9.27 -0.61
CA GLY A 73 0.23 -9.95 0.61
C GLY A 73 0.47 -9.14 1.88
N ILE A 74 1.64 -8.51 2.01
CA ILE A 74 1.97 -7.66 3.16
C ILE A 74 1.03 -6.45 3.23
N THR A 75 0.81 -5.75 2.13
CA THR A 75 -0.05 -4.55 2.14
C THR A 75 -1.51 -4.88 2.44
N VAL A 76 -2.04 -5.95 1.85
CA VAL A 76 -3.40 -6.42 2.13
C VAL A 76 -3.52 -6.89 3.58
N ALA A 77 -2.56 -7.67 4.08
CA ALA A 77 -2.57 -8.14 5.47
C ALA A 77 -2.53 -6.97 6.47
N LEU A 78 -1.69 -5.95 6.24
CA LEU A 78 -1.60 -4.77 7.10
C LEU A 78 -2.87 -3.91 7.04
N SER A 79 -3.52 -3.79 5.87
CA SER A 79 -4.78 -3.07 5.76
C SER A 79 -5.91 -3.79 6.53
N LEU A 80 -6.03 -5.10 6.40
CA LEU A 80 -7.01 -5.91 7.12
C LEU A 80 -6.73 -5.95 8.63
N LEU A 81 -5.46 -6.11 9.04
CA LEU A 81 -5.07 -6.03 10.44
C LEU A 81 -5.45 -4.67 11.05
N SER A 82 -5.18 -3.58 10.32
CA SER A 82 -5.57 -2.24 10.75
C SER A 82 -7.09 -2.11 10.90
N LEU A 83 -7.89 -2.71 9.99
CA LEU A 83 -9.34 -2.74 10.12
C LEU A 83 -9.79 -3.47 11.39
N VAL A 84 -9.21 -4.65 11.67
CA VAL A 84 -9.52 -5.42 12.87
C VAL A 84 -9.15 -4.64 14.13
N VAL A 85 -7.94 -4.08 14.20
CA VAL A 85 -7.50 -3.28 15.33
C VAL A 85 -8.39 -2.04 15.49
N PHE A 86 -8.72 -1.34 14.40
CA PHE A 86 -9.60 -0.17 14.45
C PHE A 86 -11.00 -0.50 14.96
N TYR A 87 -11.52 -1.65 14.63
CA TYR A 87 -12.82 -2.08 15.15
C TYR A 87 -12.88 -2.08 16.68
N PHE A 88 -11.80 -2.48 17.36
CA PHE A 88 -11.73 -2.52 18.82
C PHE A 88 -11.21 -1.22 19.45
N VAL A 89 -10.18 -0.60 18.88
CA VAL A 89 -9.45 0.51 19.52
C VAL A 89 -10.00 1.88 19.12
N ARG A 90 -10.58 2.02 17.93
CA ARG A 90 -11.14 3.30 17.39
C ARG A 90 -10.14 4.46 17.37
N HIS A 91 -8.84 4.17 17.27
CA HIS A 91 -7.80 5.18 17.29
C HIS A 91 -7.56 5.78 15.89
N PRO A 92 -7.50 7.12 15.71
CA PRO A 92 -7.34 7.75 14.39
C PRO A 92 -6.10 7.31 13.62
N VAL A 93 -4.97 7.05 14.30
CA VAL A 93 -3.74 6.55 13.67
C VAL A 93 -3.96 5.19 13.01
N VAL A 94 -4.71 4.28 13.67
CA VAL A 94 -5.04 2.96 13.11
C VAL A 94 -5.94 3.09 11.89
N PHE A 95 -6.89 4.05 11.91
CA PHE A 95 -7.70 4.40 10.74
C PHE A 95 -6.83 4.84 9.57
N ALA A 96 -5.90 5.79 9.82
CA ALA A 96 -4.98 6.29 8.81
C ALA A 96 -4.11 5.17 8.24
N SER A 97 -3.55 4.30 9.10
CA SER A 97 -2.73 3.16 8.66
C SER A 97 -3.52 2.25 7.72
N GLY A 98 -4.71 1.82 8.10
CA GLY A 98 -5.55 0.94 7.27
C GLY A 98 -5.96 1.59 5.95
N THR A 99 -6.29 2.88 5.98
CA THR A 99 -6.66 3.64 4.77
C THR A 99 -5.46 3.81 3.83
N VAL A 100 -4.26 4.08 4.36
CA VAL A 100 -3.04 4.24 3.54
C VAL A 100 -2.62 2.90 2.94
N PHE A 101 -2.58 1.81 3.72
CA PHE A 101 -2.24 0.48 3.19
C PHE A 101 -3.22 0.02 2.11
N ALA A 102 -4.53 0.23 2.32
CA ALA A 102 -5.54 -0.07 1.32
C ALA A 102 -5.51 0.89 0.12
N GLY A 103 -5.03 2.12 0.34
CA GLY A 103 -5.08 3.22 -0.64
C GLY A 103 -4.19 3.02 -1.86
N ARG A 104 -3.15 2.19 -1.80
CA ARG A 104 -2.19 2.00 -2.90
C ARG A 104 -2.90 1.64 -4.22
N ASN A 105 -3.64 0.55 -4.25
CA ASN A 105 -4.35 0.12 -5.47
C ASN A 105 -5.50 1.06 -5.84
N ILE A 106 -6.16 1.67 -4.85
CA ILE A 106 -7.22 2.65 -5.10
C ILE A 106 -6.66 3.90 -5.78
N ALA A 107 -5.49 4.39 -5.33
CA ALA A 107 -4.84 5.57 -5.89
C ALA A 107 -4.26 5.31 -7.29
N LEU A 108 -3.87 4.08 -7.61
CA LEU A 108 -3.39 3.72 -8.94
C LEU A 108 -4.50 3.71 -9.99
N LEU A 109 -5.75 3.43 -9.61
CA LEU A 109 -6.86 3.33 -10.54
C LEU A 109 -7.04 4.58 -11.43
N PRO A 110 -7.13 5.82 -10.91
CA PRO A 110 -7.20 7.00 -11.76
C PRO A 110 -5.94 7.21 -12.61
N LEU A 111 -4.76 6.86 -12.12
CA LEU A 111 -3.52 6.96 -12.89
C LEU A 111 -3.53 6.02 -14.09
N ILE A 112 -4.00 4.80 -13.91
CA ILE A 112 -4.19 3.82 -14.99
C ILE A 112 -5.22 4.32 -16.00
N LEU A 113 -6.40 4.75 -15.54
CA LEU A 113 -7.52 5.13 -16.41
C LEU A 113 -7.28 6.43 -17.19
N PHE A 114 -6.65 7.43 -16.57
CA PHE A 114 -6.54 8.76 -17.18
C PHE A 114 -5.16 9.05 -17.78
N PHE A 115 -4.12 8.41 -17.28
CA PHE A 115 -2.74 8.67 -17.72
C PHE A 115 -2.07 7.48 -18.40
N GLY A 116 -2.77 6.34 -18.51
CA GLY A 116 -2.22 5.14 -19.13
C GLY A 116 -0.99 4.61 -18.41
N VAL A 117 -0.83 4.95 -17.11
CA VAL A 117 0.29 4.46 -16.32
C VAL A 117 0.18 2.94 -16.19
N ASP A 118 1.27 2.25 -16.48
CA ASP A 118 1.36 0.80 -16.35
C ASP A 118 1.46 0.40 -14.86
N GLY A 119 0.35 0.67 -14.15
CA GLY A 119 0.29 0.64 -12.68
C GLY A 119 -0.03 -0.71 -12.08
N GLY A 120 -0.06 -1.76 -12.89
CA GLY A 120 -0.41 -3.10 -12.40
C GLY A 120 0.78 -4.05 -12.27
N GLY A 121 1.99 -3.57 -11.99
CA GLY A 121 3.22 -4.34 -12.05
C GLY A 121 3.10 -5.75 -11.46
N ASP A 122 2.97 -5.86 -10.15
CA ASP A 122 2.94 -7.17 -9.45
C ASP A 122 1.64 -7.93 -9.70
N ASP A 123 0.50 -7.24 -9.62
CA ASP A 123 -0.84 -7.83 -9.79
C ASP A 123 -1.02 -8.38 -11.22
N ARG A 124 -0.57 -7.63 -12.24
CA ARG A 124 -0.62 -8.07 -13.65
C ARG A 124 0.35 -9.19 -13.93
N HIS A 125 1.59 -9.06 -13.44
CA HIS A 125 2.61 -10.09 -13.59
C HIS A 125 2.14 -11.41 -12.97
N LEU A 126 1.60 -11.37 -11.77
CA LEU A 126 1.06 -12.53 -11.09
C LEU A 126 -0.18 -13.11 -11.82
N SER A 127 -1.07 -12.26 -12.35
CA SER A 127 -2.19 -12.71 -13.18
C SER A 127 -1.71 -13.46 -14.42
N ALA A 128 -0.68 -12.95 -15.10
CA ALA A 128 -0.11 -13.58 -16.29
C ALA A 128 0.50 -14.95 -15.98
N ILE A 129 1.29 -15.07 -14.90
CA ILE A 129 1.90 -16.35 -14.49
C ILE A 129 0.82 -17.39 -14.13
N LEU A 130 -0.28 -16.95 -13.52
CA LEU A 130 -1.39 -17.83 -13.16
C LEU A 130 -2.33 -18.16 -14.34
N GLY A 131 -2.07 -17.64 -15.53
CA GLY A 131 -2.94 -17.82 -16.70
C GLY A 131 -4.31 -17.14 -16.57
N LEU A 132 -4.42 -16.13 -15.72
CA LEU A 132 -5.65 -15.35 -15.51
C LEU A 132 -5.70 -14.16 -16.47
N PRO A 133 -6.91 -13.60 -16.74
CA PRO A 133 -7.00 -12.32 -17.42
C PRO A 133 -6.16 -11.25 -16.73
N GLU A 134 -5.51 -10.41 -17.50
CA GLU A 134 -4.46 -9.47 -17.09
C GLU A 134 -4.77 -8.65 -15.81
N TRP A 135 -6.02 -8.23 -15.66
CA TRP A 135 -6.45 -7.37 -14.55
C TRP A 135 -7.13 -8.10 -13.39
N SER A 136 -7.20 -9.43 -13.42
CA SER A 136 -7.99 -10.22 -12.46
C SER A 136 -7.55 -10.00 -11.01
N LEU A 137 -6.26 -10.10 -10.73
CA LEU A 137 -5.75 -9.94 -9.36
C LEU A 137 -5.79 -8.49 -8.91
N TYR A 138 -5.50 -7.53 -9.82
CA TYR A 138 -5.67 -6.11 -9.51
C TYR A 138 -7.10 -5.79 -9.07
N ILE A 139 -8.11 -6.26 -9.83
CA ILE A 139 -9.52 -6.05 -9.49
C ILE A 139 -9.86 -6.72 -8.15
N LEU A 140 -9.40 -7.93 -7.91
CA LEU A 140 -9.62 -8.62 -6.64
C LEU A 140 -9.06 -7.84 -5.45
N VAL A 141 -7.80 -7.41 -5.53
CA VAL A 141 -7.14 -6.62 -4.48
C VAL A 141 -7.81 -5.26 -4.31
N LEU A 142 -8.20 -4.61 -5.42
CA LEU A 142 -8.94 -3.35 -5.39
C LEU A 142 -10.28 -3.50 -4.65
N VAL A 143 -11.04 -4.56 -4.92
CA VAL A 143 -12.32 -4.82 -4.23
C VAL A 143 -12.09 -5.04 -2.73
N VAL A 144 -11.09 -5.84 -2.34
CA VAL A 144 -10.73 -6.04 -0.92
C VAL A 144 -10.38 -4.71 -0.25
N ASN A 145 -9.58 -3.88 -0.90
CA ASN A 145 -9.17 -2.58 -0.37
C ASN A 145 -10.35 -1.59 -0.28
N LEU A 146 -11.23 -1.55 -1.28
CA LEU A 146 -12.44 -0.72 -1.23
C LEU A 146 -13.38 -1.13 -0.10
N VAL A 147 -13.57 -2.43 0.12
CA VAL A 147 -14.36 -2.95 1.25
C VAL A 147 -13.70 -2.56 2.57
N THR A 148 -12.38 -2.72 2.69
CA THR A 148 -11.63 -2.34 3.89
C THR A 148 -11.80 -0.87 4.23
N VAL A 149 -11.59 0.04 3.27
CA VAL A 149 -11.78 1.49 3.47
C VAL A 149 -13.24 1.81 3.81
N SER A 150 -14.20 1.20 3.13
CA SER A 150 -15.62 1.41 3.40
C SER A 150 -16.01 1.02 4.83
N LEU A 151 -15.47 -0.10 5.33
CA LEU A 151 -15.69 -0.53 6.72
C LEU A 151 -14.98 0.39 7.72
N LEU A 152 -13.73 0.81 7.46
CA LEU A 152 -13.04 1.81 8.29
C LEU A 152 -13.85 3.10 8.40
N VAL A 153 -14.33 3.63 7.28
CA VAL A 153 -15.17 4.84 7.23
C VAL A 153 -16.48 4.64 7.98
N LYS A 154 -17.17 3.53 7.76
CA LYS A 154 -18.40 3.18 8.49
C LYS A 154 -18.16 3.16 10.01
N PHE A 155 -17.06 2.56 10.44
CA PHE A 155 -16.73 2.45 11.86
C PHE A 155 -16.18 3.74 12.47
N ALA A 156 -15.68 4.69 11.69
CA ALA A 156 -15.23 6.01 12.18
C ALA A 156 -16.41 6.91 12.62
N GLY A 157 -17.64 6.62 12.18
CA GLY A 157 -18.83 7.33 12.63
C GLY A 157 -18.89 8.80 12.17
N LYS A 158 -19.20 9.74 13.07
CA LYS A 158 -19.44 11.15 12.72
C LYS A 158 -18.20 11.91 12.24
N THR A 159 -17.01 11.47 12.60
CA THR A 159 -15.72 12.10 12.20
C THR A 159 -15.15 11.52 10.91
N GLN A 160 -15.91 10.64 10.24
CA GLN A 160 -15.44 9.87 9.07
C GLN A 160 -14.90 10.74 7.93
N LYS A 161 -15.58 11.86 7.64
CA LYS A 161 -15.21 12.74 6.51
C LYS A 161 -13.89 13.45 6.75
N GLU A 162 -13.73 14.01 7.94
CA GLU A 162 -12.51 14.72 8.34
C GLU A 162 -11.32 13.77 8.45
N MET A 163 -11.51 12.59 9.02
CA MET A 163 -10.48 11.56 9.13
C MET A 163 -10.07 11.05 7.75
N LEU A 164 -11.01 10.77 6.86
CA LEU A 164 -10.74 10.31 5.51
C LEU A 164 -10.00 11.38 4.70
N LEU A 165 -10.49 12.62 4.73
CA LEU A 165 -9.90 13.73 3.98
C LEU A 165 -8.47 14.01 4.43
N SER A 166 -8.22 14.11 5.75
CA SER A 166 -6.86 14.34 6.27
C SER A 166 -5.92 13.20 5.91
N THR A 167 -6.40 11.96 5.96
CA THR A 167 -5.60 10.78 5.60
C THR A 167 -5.25 10.75 4.10
N ILE A 168 -6.21 11.05 3.22
CA ILE A 168 -5.97 11.10 1.77
C ILE A 168 -4.95 12.20 1.44
N ILE A 169 -5.15 13.42 1.94
CA ILE A 169 -4.23 14.53 1.68
C ILE A 169 -2.83 14.20 2.21
N GLY A 170 -2.74 13.71 3.46
CA GLY A 170 -1.48 13.33 4.07
C GLY A 170 -0.78 12.21 3.30
N GLY A 171 -1.52 11.18 2.90
CA GLY A 171 -1.00 10.08 2.10
C GLY A 171 -0.44 10.54 0.75
N ILE A 172 -1.17 11.38 0.02
CA ILE A 172 -0.70 11.95 -1.27
C ILE A 172 0.59 12.77 -1.07
N VAL A 173 0.61 13.64 -0.07
CA VAL A 173 1.80 14.46 0.25
C VAL A 173 2.98 13.55 0.64
N GLY A 174 2.75 12.53 1.46
CA GLY A 174 3.79 11.58 1.87
C GLY A 174 4.38 10.80 0.69
N VAL A 175 3.53 10.29 -0.21
CA VAL A 175 3.98 9.64 -1.45
C VAL A 175 4.78 10.60 -2.32
N ALA A 176 4.30 11.82 -2.53
CA ALA A 176 5.00 12.81 -3.34
C ALA A 176 6.38 13.17 -2.75
N LEU A 177 6.46 13.40 -1.43
CA LEU A 177 7.73 13.66 -0.74
C LEU A 177 8.69 12.46 -0.85
N TRP A 178 8.16 11.24 -0.75
CA TRP A 178 8.95 10.04 -0.91
C TRP A 178 9.53 9.91 -2.33
N TRP A 179 8.69 10.01 -3.35
CA TRP A 179 9.11 9.83 -4.74
C TRP A 179 10.07 10.90 -5.26
N PHE A 180 9.85 12.16 -4.88
CA PHE A 180 10.60 13.28 -5.45
C PHE A 180 11.79 13.74 -4.62
N TRP A 181 11.88 13.33 -3.36
CA TRP A 181 12.92 13.86 -2.48
C TRP A 181 13.54 12.81 -1.54
N LEU A 182 12.76 12.23 -0.63
CA LEU A 182 13.30 11.40 0.45
C LEU A 182 13.77 10.03 -0.04
N GLY A 183 12.97 9.36 -0.85
CA GLY A 183 13.25 8.00 -1.31
C GLY A 183 14.59 7.88 -2.02
N PRO A 184 14.86 8.67 -3.09
CA PRO A 184 16.16 8.64 -3.78
C PRO A 184 17.35 9.06 -2.91
N SER A 185 17.11 9.78 -1.80
CA SER A 185 18.17 10.20 -0.88
C SER A 185 18.49 9.14 0.19
N ILE A 186 17.56 8.24 0.47
CA ILE A 186 17.69 7.24 1.55
C ILE A 186 17.98 5.85 0.97
N LEU A 187 17.29 5.49 -0.10
CA LEU A 187 17.43 4.20 -0.81
C LEU A 187 17.77 4.48 -2.27
N PRO A 188 18.94 4.06 -2.75
CA PRO A 188 19.40 4.30 -4.12
C PRO A 188 18.55 3.60 -5.17
#